data_b7d4dd6c359ed4b3059f35eed85c0788
#
_entry.id   b7d4dd6c359ed4b3059f35eed85c0788
#
_cell.length_a   1.000
_cell.length_b   1.000
_cell.length_c   1.000
_cell.angle_alpha   90.00
_cell.angle_beta   90.00
_cell.angle_gamma   90.00
#
_symmetry.space_group_name_H-M   'P 1'
#
loop_
_entity.id
_entity.type
_entity.pdbx_description
1 polymer ?
#
loop_
_entity_poly.entity_id
_entity_poly.type
_entity_poly.pdbx_seq_one_letter_code
_entity_poly.pdbx_strand_id
1 'polypeptide(L)'
;MPNEKPQNKKFNAIAGGPSSPMVDGSDAKANSGFTVSFLHLPSGNSVFFKAFLLSFNETYSSDWNNESIYGRADPTGIFKGTQRKVSIGLMVPASTVMEGYTNLAKIQKLIQFLYPTYASIGTPPARII
;
A
#
# COMPACT_ATOMS: atom_id res chain seq x y z
N MET A 1 7.29 -19.71 -6.68
CA MET A 1 6.69 -18.94 -5.59
C MET A 1 5.68 -19.86 -4.92
N PRO A 2 5.90 -20.27 -3.67
CA PRO A 2 4.88 -21.00 -2.97
C PRO A 2 3.68 -20.07 -2.80
N ASN A 3 2.53 -20.56 -3.22
CA ASN A 3 1.23 -19.92 -3.13
C ASN A 3 0.84 -19.90 -1.64
N GLU A 4 1.37 -18.96 -0.87
CA GLU A 4 0.86 -18.71 0.46
C GLU A 4 -0.56 -18.17 0.29
N LYS A 5 -1.50 -19.09 0.46
CA LYS A 5 -2.90 -18.71 0.69
C LYS A 5 -2.86 -17.65 1.78
N PRO A 6 -3.50 -16.48 1.56
CA PRO A 6 -3.57 -15.46 2.60
C PRO A 6 -4.04 -16.15 3.87
N GLN A 7 -3.19 -16.11 4.90
CA GLN A 7 -3.55 -16.69 6.19
C GLN A 7 -4.88 -16.08 6.59
N ASN A 8 -5.84 -16.95 6.84
CA ASN A 8 -7.23 -16.66 7.14
C ASN A 8 -7.31 -15.96 8.50
N LYS A 9 -6.72 -14.78 8.59
CA LYS A 9 -6.85 -13.89 9.75
C LYS A 9 -8.24 -13.30 9.66
N LYS A 10 -9.17 -13.96 10.32
CA LYS A 10 -10.52 -13.44 10.48
C LYS A 10 -10.43 -12.07 11.14
N PHE A 11 -10.92 -11.04 10.49
CA PHE A 11 -11.08 -9.73 11.11
C PHE A 11 -12.03 -9.90 12.30
N ASN A 12 -11.62 -9.36 13.46
CA ASN A 12 -12.36 -9.42 14.73
C ASN A 12 -12.75 -10.83 15.22
N ALA A 13 -12.13 -11.88 14.72
CA ALA A 13 -12.28 -13.18 15.35
C ALA A 13 -11.46 -13.22 16.64
N ILE A 14 -12.12 -13.25 17.78
CA ILE A 14 -11.49 -13.55 19.07
C ILE A 14 -11.11 -15.03 19.04
N ALA A 15 -9.81 -15.32 19.05
CA ALA A 15 -9.33 -16.69 19.11
C ALA A 15 -9.84 -17.34 20.40
N GLY A 16 -10.68 -18.37 20.26
CA GLY A 16 -11.12 -19.24 21.37
C GLY A 16 -12.37 -18.82 22.14
N GLY A 17 -13.10 -17.79 21.70
CA GLY A 17 -14.39 -17.43 22.29
C GLY A 17 -15.58 -18.08 21.58
N PRO A 18 -16.66 -18.45 22.30
CA PRO A 18 -17.90 -18.81 21.66
C PRO A 18 -18.39 -17.60 20.87
N SER A 19 -18.59 -17.80 19.57
CA SER A 19 -19.22 -16.89 18.60
C SER A 19 -19.41 -15.46 19.12
N SER A 20 -18.46 -14.60 18.85
CA SER A 20 -18.66 -13.16 19.08
C SER A 20 -19.90 -12.74 18.29
N PRO A 21 -20.96 -12.25 18.96
CA PRO A 21 -22.26 -12.03 18.32
C PRO A 21 -22.31 -10.82 17.40
N MET A 22 -21.20 -10.13 17.21
CA MET A 22 -21.14 -8.92 16.39
C MET A 22 -19.98 -8.98 15.40
N VAL A 23 -20.13 -9.85 14.42
CA VAL A 23 -19.43 -9.65 13.15
C VAL A 23 -20.18 -8.54 12.44
N ASP A 24 -19.61 -7.35 12.42
CA ASP A 24 -20.10 -6.26 11.62
C ASP A 24 -20.15 -6.69 10.13
N GLY A 25 -21.13 -6.21 9.37
CA GLY A 25 -21.25 -6.53 7.95
C GLY A 25 -20.00 -6.19 7.14
N SER A 26 -19.19 -5.24 7.61
CA SER A 26 -17.88 -4.93 7.04
C SER A 26 -16.84 -6.02 7.30
N ASP A 27 -16.90 -6.71 8.44
CA ASP A 27 -16.01 -7.83 8.77
C ASP A 27 -16.31 -9.05 7.91
N ALA A 28 -17.59 -9.31 7.66
CA ALA A 28 -18.02 -10.40 6.77
C ALA A 28 -17.45 -10.19 5.35
N LYS A 29 -17.51 -8.97 4.82
CA LYS A 29 -16.93 -8.63 3.52
C LYS A 29 -15.41 -8.75 3.54
N ALA A 30 -14.74 -8.27 4.59
CA ALA A 30 -13.30 -8.37 4.72
C ALA A 30 -12.84 -9.84 4.79
N ASN A 31 -13.57 -10.69 5.50
CA ASN A 31 -13.30 -12.13 5.58
C ASN A 31 -13.55 -12.85 4.26
N SER A 32 -14.39 -12.29 3.38
CA SER A 32 -14.59 -12.77 2.00
C SER A 32 -13.51 -12.29 1.02
N GLY A 33 -12.50 -11.53 1.50
CA GLY A 33 -11.39 -11.06 0.69
C GLY A 33 -11.51 -9.62 0.19
N PHE A 34 -12.58 -8.91 0.54
CA PHE A 34 -12.73 -7.48 0.18
C PHE A 34 -11.90 -6.60 1.13
N THR A 35 -10.59 -6.59 0.91
CA THR A 35 -9.63 -5.81 1.70
C THR A 35 -8.71 -5.03 0.79
N VAL A 36 -8.22 -3.91 1.29
CA VAL A 36 -7.11 -3.18 0.65
C VAL A 36 -5.82 -3.64 1.28
N SER A 37 -4.89 -4.09 0.46
CA SER A 37 -3.58 -4.57 0.91
C SER A 37 -2.45 -3.74 0.32
N PHE A 38 -1.44 -3.48 1.14
CA PHE A 38 -0.19 -2.86 0.72
C PHE A 38 0.94 -3.85 0.95
N LEU A 39 1.64 -4.22 -0.11
CA LEU A 39 2.80 -5.10 -0.05
C LEU A 39 4.08 -4.27 -0.18
N HIS A 40 4.94 -4.35 0.82
CA HIS A 40 6.28 -3.77 0.77
C HIS A 40 7.24 -4.79 0.16
N LEU A 41 7.56 -4.62 -1.12
CA LEU A 41 8.37 -5.56 -1.90
C LEU A 41 9.74 -5.86 -1.27
N PRO A 42 10.50 -4.85 -0.76
CA PRO A 42 11.83 -5.11 -0.22
C PRO A 42 11.82 -6.03 1.00
N SER A 43 10.84 -5.89 1.91
CA SER A 43 10.75 -6.71 3.13
C SER A 43 9.82 -7.91 3.00
N GLY A 44 9.02 -7.99 1.93
CA GLY A 44 7.98 -9.01 1.77
C GLY A 44 6.80 -8.88 2.75
N ASN A 45 6.77 -7.82 3.56
CA ASN A 45 5.70 -7.59 4.52
C ASN A 45 4.49 -6.95 3.86
N SER A 46 3.30 -7.36 4.29
CA SER A 46 2.04 -6.80 3.83
C SER A 46 1.19 -6.28 4.99
N VAL A 47 0.40 -5.27 4.70
CA VAL A 47 -0.60 -4.71 5.62
C VAL A 47 -1.95 -4.72 4.94
N PHE A 48 -2.95 -5.22 5.65
CA PHE A 48 -4.32 -5.35 5.17
C PHE A 48 -5.25 -4.42 5.94
N PHE A 49 -6.08 -3.69 5.20
CA PHE A 49 -7.10 -2.81 5.78
C PHE A 49 -8.47 -3.23 5.32
N LYS A 50 -9.41 -3.23 6.25
CA LYS A 50 -10.84 -3.22 5.97
C LYS A 50 -11.21 -1.77 5.62
N ALA A 51 -11.22 -1.44 4.35
CA ALA A 51 -11.36 -0.05 3.90
C ALA A 51 -12.37 0.09 2.77
N PHE A 52 -13.04 1.24 2.75
CA PHE A 52 -13.83 1.69 1.62
C PHE A 52 -13.02 2.65 0.78
N LEU A 53 -13.02 2.43 -0.53
CA LEU A 53 -12.40 3.34 -1.48
C LEU A 53 -13.29 4.55 -1.67
N LEU A 54 -12.80 5.74 -1.29
CA LEU A 54 -13.50 7.00 -1.44
C LEU A 54 -13.14 7.70 -2.74
N SER A 55 -11.86 7.67 -3.09
CA SER A 55 -11.37 8.30 -4.30
C SER A 55 -10.16 7.55 -4.85
N PHE A 56 -10.08 7.51 -6.14
CA PHE A 56 -8.89 7.01 -6.86
C PHE A 56 -8.59 8.00 -7.98
N ASN A 57 -7.41 8.58 -7.94
CA ASN A 57 -6.95 9.50 -8.98
C ASN A 57 -5.56 9.11 -9.43
N GLU A 58 -5.37 9.08 -10.74
CA GLU A 58 -4.13 8.71 -11.37
C GLU A 58 -3.75 9.76 -12.40
N THR A 59 -2.54 10.28 -12.29
CA THR A 59 -2.02 11.31 -13.18
C THR A 59 -0.71 10.84 -13.79
N TYR A 60 -0.61 10.99 -15.10
CA TYR A 60 0.60 10.76 -15.87
C TYR A 60 1.14 12.09 -16.37
N SER A 61 2.39 12.38 -16.08
CA SER A 61 3.08 13.59 -16.55
C SER A 61 4.32 13.20 -17.33
N SER A 62 4.33 13.54 -18.61
CA SER A 62 5.49 13.36 -19.48
C SER A 62 6.38 14.60 -19.45
N ASP A 63 7.67 14.41 -19.23
CA ASP A 63 8.67 15.48 -19.22
C ASP A 63 9.46 15.45 -20.53
N TRP A 64 9.41 16.57 -21.26
CA TRP A 64 10.09 16.78 -22.52
C TRP A 64 10.99 18.01 -22.42
N ASN A 65 12.23 17.88 -22.84
CA ASN A 65 13.10 19.02 -23.03
C ASN A 65 13.02 19.47 -24.49
N ASN A 66 12.60 20.69 -24.71
CA ASN A 66 12.54 21.28 -26.04
C ASN A 66 13.74 22.19 -26.25
N GLU A 67 14.60 21.83 -27.17
CA GLU A 67 15.71 22.71 -27.62
C GLU A 67 15.36 23.39 -28.93
N SER A 68 15.38 24.71 -28.94
CA SER A 68 15.30 25.48 -30.19
C SER A 68 16.66 25.56 -30.83
N ILE A 69 16.80 25.06 -32.04
CA ILE A 69 18.02 25.10 -32.82
C ILE A 69 17.91 26.29 -33.75
N TYR A 70 18.97 27.11 -33.79
CA TYR A 70 19.05 28.27 -34.70
C TYR A 70 18.86 27.86 -36.15
N GLY A 71 17.92 28.49 -36.85
CA GLY A 71 17.61 28.22 -38.25
C GLY A 71 16.55 27.12 -38.48
N ARG A 72 15.95 26.61 -37.41
CA ARG A 72 14.82 25.63 -37.46
C ARG A 72 13.57 26.22 -36.84
N ALA A 73 12.43 26.12 -37.54
CA ALA A 73 11.17 26.61 -37.01
C ALA A 73 10.59 25.65 -35.93
N ASP A 74 10.90 24.35 -36.02
CA ASP A 74 10.40 23.31 -35.12
C ASP A 74 11.46 23.01 -34.04
N PRO A 75 11.12 23.08 -32.77
CA PRO A 75 12.01 22.66 -31.67
C PRO A 75 12.24 21.15 -31.72
N THR A 76 13.44 20.72 -31.37
CA THR A 76 13.74 19.29 -31.18
C THR A 76 13.34 18.90 -29.78
N GLY A 77 12.34 18.01 -29.65
CA GLY A 77 11.90 17.48 -28.36
C GLY A 77 12.70 16.24 -27.96
N ILE A 78 13.30 16.27 -26.77
CA ILE A 78 13.97 15.12 -26.17
C ILE A 78 13.11 14.63 -25.00
N PHE A 79 12.66 13.38 -25.08
CA PHE A 79 11.90 12.76 -23.99
C PHE A 79 12.81 12.44 -22.82
N LYS A 80 12.46 12.91 -21.62
CA LYS A 80 13.19 12.64 -20.38
C LYS A 80 12.61 11.52 -19.57
N GLY A 81 11.28 11.40 -19.53
CA GLY A 81 10.60 10.39 -18.77
C GLY A 81 9.13 10.67 -18.56
N THR A 82 8.42 9.70 -18.04
CA THR A 82 7.02 9.86 -17.61
C THR A 82 6.90 9.53 -16.13
N GLN A 83 6.33 10.45 -15.38
CA GLN A 83 6.03 10.26 -13.97
C GLN A 83 4.57 9.85 -13.81
N ARG A 84 4.35 8.82 -13.00
CA ARG A 84 3.02 8.36 -12.61
C ARG A 84 2.79 8.74 -11.14
N LYS A 85 1.71 9.45 -10.88
CA LYS A 85 1.27 9.80 -9.52
C LYS A 85 -0.10 9.18 -9.26
N VAL A 86 -0.20 8.39 -8.21
CA VAL A 86 -1.45 7.77 -7.78
C VAL A 86 -1.85 8.35 -6.43
N SER A 87 -3.09 8.83 -6.34
CA SER A 87 -3.67 9.33 -5.10
C SER A 87 -4.91 8.49 -4.76
N ILE A 88 -4.92 7.92 -3.57
CA ILE A 88 -5.98 7.03 -3.12
C ILE A 88 -6.54 7.56 -1.81
N GLY A 89 -7.84 7.81 -1.77
CA GLY A 89 -8.57 8.13 -0.54
C GLY A 89 -9.28 6.89 -0.02
N LEU A 90 -8.97 6.52 1.21
CA LEU A 90 -9.53 5.36 1.89
C LEU A 90 -10.21 5.77 3.18
N MET A 91 -11.35 5.16 3.48
CA MET A 91 -12.00 5.24 4.78
C MET A 91 -11.89 3.88 5.48
N VAL A 92 -11.25 3.87 6.64
CA VAL A 92 -11.04 2.66 7.45
C VAL A 92 -11.99 2.73 8.64
N PRO A 93 -13.12 2.01 8.65
CA PRO A 93 -14.02 1.99 9.79
C PRO A 93 -13.44 1.18 10.94
N ALA A 94 -13.84 1.54 12.16
CA ALA A 94 -13.56 0.76 13.35
C ALA A 94 -14.86 0.63 14.14
N SER A 95 -15.29 -0.59 14.42
CA SER A 95 -16.50 -0.87 15.19
C SER A 95 -16.25 -0.85 16.70
N THR A 96 -15.00 -1.04 17.12
CA THR A 96 -14.58 -1.07 18.52
C THR A 96 -13.33 -0.23 18.72
N VAL A 97 -13.10 0.21 19.96
CA VAL A 97 -11.88 0.96 20.35
C VAL A 97 -10.62 0.12 20.08
N MET A 98 -10.67 -1.19 20.36
CA MET A 98 -9.56 -2.09 20.09
C MET A 98 -9.24 -2.20 18.61
N GLU A 99 -10.25 -2.22 17.75
CA GLU A 99 -10.08 -2.19 16.30
C GLU A 99 -9.44 -0.87 15.85
N GLY A 100 -9.82 0.24 16.48
CA GLY A 100 -9.21 1.55 16.23
C GLY A 100 -7.70 1.55 16.52
N TYR A 101 -7.28 0.99 17.65
CA TYR A 101 -5.85 0.83 17.96
C TYR A 101 -5.13 -0.08 16.97
N THR A 102 -5.77 -1.16 16.56
CA THR A 102 -5.21 -2.08 15.56
C THR A 102 -5.03 -1.37 14.21
N ASN A 103 -6.00 -0.57 13.79
CA ASN A 103 -5.92 0.21 12.57
C ASN A 103 -4.80 1.26 12.64
N LEU A 104 -4.65 1.92 13.79
CA LEU A 104 -3.54 2.85 14.02
C LEU A 104 -2.18 2.16 13.90
N ALA A 105 -2.02 0.99 14.51
CA ALA A 105 -0.79 0.20 14.41
C ALA A 105 -0.48 -0.20 12.96
N LYS A 106 -1.49 -0.55 12.18
CA LYS A 106 -1.35 -0.84 10.75
C LYS A 106 -0.90 0.38 9.95
N ILE A 107 -1.45 1.57 10.26
CA ILE A 107 -1.04 2.84 9.63
C ILE A 107 0.41 3.15 9.97
N GLN A 108 0.82 2.99 11.22
CA GLN A 108 2.21 3.18 11.63
C GLN A 108 3.15 2.23 10.88
N LYS A 109 2.75 0.97 10.70
CA LYS A 109 3.53 0.02 9.91
C LYS A 109 3.61 0.42 8.43
N LEU A 110 2.53 0.94 7.86
CA LEU A 110 2.52 1.45 6.50
C LEU A 110 3.48 2.64 6.33
N ILE A 111 3.52 3.54 7.33
CA ILE A 111 4.47 4.65 7.34
C ILE A 111 5.92 4.13 7.41
N GLN A 112 6.18 3.10 8.21
CA GLN A 112 7.50 2.48 8.28
C GLN A 112 7.98 1.93 6.93
N PHE A 113 7.09 1.50 6.05
CA PHE A 113 7.46 1.04 4.70
C PHE A 113 8.03 2.14 3.81
N LEU A 114 7.81 3.41 4.16
CA LEU A 114 8.38 4.54 3.42
C LEU A 114 9.86 4.80 3.76
N TYR A 115 10.36 4.22 4.84
CA TYR A 115 11.74 4.39 5.26
C TYR A 115 12.59 3.20 4.80
N PRO A 116 13.79 3.46 4.26
CA PRO A 116 14.69 2.39 3.86
C PRO A 116 15.18 1.62 5.09
N THR A 117 15.29 0.31 4.96
CA THR A 117 15.94 -0.55 5.93
C THR A 117 17.35 -0.85 5.45
N TYR A 118 18.33 -0.75 6.37
CA TYR A 118 19.72 -1.05 6.08
C TYR A 118 20.09 -2.39 6.71
N ALA A 119 20.79 -3.23 5.96
CA ALA A 119 21.41 -4.43 6.52
C ALA A 119 22.67 -4.03 7.32
N SER A 120 22.97 -4.75 8.39
CA SER A 120 24.20 -4.54 9.15
C SER A 120 25.44 -4.76 8.26
N ILE A 121 26.40 -3.85 8.38
CA ILE A 121 27.69 -3.95 7.69
C ILE A 121 28.43 -5.18 8.23
N GLY A 122 28.66 -6.18 7.40
CA GLY A 122 29.38 -7.43 7.81
C GLY A 122 28.77 -8.71 7.26
N THR A 123 27.55 -8.68 6.77
CA THR A 123 26.94 -9.79 6.03
C THR A 123 26.92 -9.43 4.55
N PRO A 124 27.73 -10.05 3.68
CA PRO A 124 27.65 -9.78 2.24
C PRO A 124 26.35 -10.37 1.66
N PRO A 125 25.71 -9.65 0.71
CA PRO A 125 25.97 -8.27 0.33
C PRO A 125 25.15 -7.30 1.16
N ALA A 126 25.76 -6.18 1.58
CA ALA A 126 25.01 -5.06 2.14
C ALA A 126 24.06 -4.54 1.06
N ARG A 127 22.77 -4.84 1.21
CA ARG A 127 21.72 -4.34 0.35
C ARG A 127 20.98 -3.24 1.05
N ILE A 128 20.84 -2.11 0.39
CA ILE A 128 19.79 -1.14 0.72
C ILE A 128 18.48 -1.78 0.26
N ILE A 129 17.64 -2.08 1.20
CA ILE A 129 16.35 -2.71 0.93
C ILE A 129 15.26 -1.65 1.03
#